data_00837fbcade575062bf162bb4120623c
#
_entry.id   00837fbcade575062bf162bb4120623c
#
_cell.length_a   1.000
_cell.length_b   1.000
_cell.length_c   1.000
_cell.angle_alpha   90.00
_cell.angle_beta   90.00
_cell.angle_gamma   90.00
#
_symmetry.space_group_name_H-M   'P 1'
#
loop_
_entity.id
_entity.type
_entity.pdbx_description
1 polymer ?
#
loop_
_entity_poly.entity_id
_entity_poly.type
_entity_poly.pdbx_seq_one_letter_code
_entity_poly.pdbx_strand_id
1 'polypeptide(L)'
;MLDEAIHNLPDDPDLIYAQVLLLDPYQDRDRLEQDLNKLLNIEPNSPTYLNAYAYTLALQNRRLEDARKYVEHALEYAPDQASILDTYGLITFLQNDFTTAIPVLQKAYLLNNNLATGIRLAKALYLQGNSQQFTSLLQQLKQKHPNDPQVIQLNSLLLPQQQKMSFVHHASVH
;
A
#
# COMPACT_ATOMS: atom_id res chain seq x y z
N MET A 1 29.57 -5.31 3.75
CA MET A 1 29.04 -5.65 5.11
C MET A 1 27.81 -6.56 5.07
N LEU A 2 26.62 -6.15 4.51
CA LEU A 2 25.45 -7.06 4.48
C LEU A 2 25.69 -8.29 3.58
N ASP A 3 26.22 -8.11 2.37
CA ASP A 3 26.51 -9.22 1.46
C ASP A 3 27.53 -10.22 2.04
N GLU A 4 28.51 -9.74 2.80
CA GLU A 4 29.49 -10.57 3.50
C GLU A 4 28.84 -11.33 4.66
N ALA A 5 27.94 -10.69 5.41
CA ALA A 5 27.17 -11.36 6.47
C ALA A 5 26.27 -12.47 5.90
N ILE A 6 25.57 -12.20 4.80
CA ILE A 6 24.75 -13.19 4.09
C ILE A 6 25.60 -14.33 3.52
N HIS A 7 26.80 -14.03 3.02
CA HIS A 7 27.73 -15.06 2.53
C HIS A 7 28.15 -16.01 3.67
N ASN A 8 28.37 -15.48 4.87
CA ASN A 8 28.77 -16.28 6.03
C ASN A 8 27.61 -17.03 6.69
N LEU A 9 26.41 -16.45 6.64
CA LEU A 9 25.16 -17.00 7.24
C LEU A 9 24.02 -16.93 6.21
N PRO A 10 24.07 -17.78 5.17
CA PRO A 10 23.16 -17.68 4.02
C PRO A 10 21.69 -18.01 4.35
N ASP A 11 21.42 -18.67 5.48
CA ASP A 11 20.09 -19.10 5.90
C ASP A 11 19.59 -18.34 7.13
N ASP A 12 20.28 -17.24 7.52
CA ASP A 12 19.84 -16.39 8.60
C ASP A 12 18.66 -15.52 8.15
N PRO A 13 17.46 -15.69 8.74
CA PRO A 13 16.25 -15.01 8.29
C PRO A 13 16.32 -13.49 8.50
N ASP A 14 17.01 -13.01 9.53
CA ASP A 14 17.13 -11.57 9.79
C ASP A 14 17.97 -10.89 8.71
N LEU A 15 19.05 -11.56 8.27
CA LEU A 15 19.90 -11.05 7.20
C LEU A 15 19.19 -11.09 5.84
N ILE A 16 18.47 -12.16 5.54
CA ILE A 16 17.66 -12.28 4.31
C ILE A 16 16.58 -11.20 4.32
N TYR A 17 15.89 -10.99 5.44
CA TYR A 17 14.85 -9.97 5.53
C TYR A 17 15.42 -8.55 5.42
N ALA A 18 16.58 -8.28 6.04
CA ALA A 18 17.28 -7.01 5.86
C ALA A 18 17.63 -6.75 4.37
N GLN A 19 18.00 -7.79 3.61
CA GLN A 19 18.21 -7.69 2.17
C GLN A 19 16.92 -7.38 1.41
N VAL A 20 15.83 -8.08 1.71
CA VAL A 20 14.51 -7.82 1.11
C VAL A 20 14.10 -6.35 1.26
N LEU A 21 14.37 -5.73 2.41
CA LEU A 21 14.05 -4.31 2.67
C LEU A 21 14.89 -3.31 1.86
N LEU A 22 16.04 -3.74 1.32
CA LEU A 22 16.94 -2.89 0.53
C LEU A 22 16.75 -3.06 -0.98
N LEU A 23 16.11 -4.14 -1.43
CA LEU A 23 15.91 -4.43 -2.84
C LEU A 23 14.79 -3.56 -3.44
N ASP A 24 14.97 -3.16 -4.69
CA ASP A 24 13.96 -2.41 -5.44
C ASP A 24 12.89 -3.37 -5.97
N PRO A 25 11.59 -3.17 -5.62
CA PRO A 25 10.53 -4.10 -6.01
C PRO A 25 10.28 -4.18 -7.52
N TYR A 26 10.81 -3.25 -8.30
CA TYR A 26 10.65 -3.23 -9.76
C TYR A 26 11.88 -3.74 -10.51
N GLN A 27 13.07 -3.54 -9.95
CA GLN A 27 14.34 -3.90 -10.57
C GLN A 27 14.84 -5.29 -10.12
N ASP A 28 14.65 -5.62 -8.84
CA ASP A 28 15.19 -6.83 -8.20
C ASP A 28 14.14 -7.94 -8.01
N ARG A 29 13.17 -8.03 -8.92
CA ARG A 29 11.97 -8.89 -8.79
C ARG A 29 12.29 -10.35 -8.47
N ASP A 30 13.18 -10.95 -9.25
CA ASP A 30 13.48 -12.38 -9.12
C ASP A 30 14.19 -12.67 -7.81
N ARG A 31 15.09 -11.78 -7.40
CA ARG A 31 15.79 -11.89 -6.12
C ARG A 31 14.85 -11.71 -4.94
N LEU A 32 13.98 -10.71 -4.99
CA LEU A 32 12.95 -10.49 -3.98
C LEU A 32 12.05 -11.72 -3.81
N GLU A 33 11.59 -12.30 -4.93
CA GLU A 33 10.73 -13.48 -4.90
C GLU A 33 11.47 -14.71 -4.35
N GLN A 34 12.75 -14.89 -4.68
CA GLN A 34 13.60 -15.94 -4.11
C GLN A 34 13.81 -15.78 -2.61
N ASP A 35 14.19 -14.58 -2.16
CA ASP A 35 14.45 -14.29 -0.74
C ASP A 35 13.18 -14.41 0.10
N LEU A 36 12.05 -13.90 -0.39
CA LEU A 36 10.75 -14.02 0.29
C LEU A 36 10.26 -15.48 0.37
N ASN A 37 10.45 -16.26 -0.70
CA ASN A 37 10.15 -17.71 -0.66
C ASN A 37 11.04 -18.43 0.36
N LYS A 38 12.33 -18.09 0.43
CA LYS A 38 13.25 -18.65 1.40
C LYS A 38 12.83 -18.35 2.83
N LEU A 39 12.45 -17.09 3.13
CA LEU A 39 11.92 -16.68 4.42
C LEU A 39 10.66 -17.46 4.80
N LEU A 40 9.71 -17.63 3.88
CA LEU A 40 8.49 -18.40 4.11
C LEU A 40 8.72 -19.91 4.22
N ASN A 41 9.81 -20.45 3.66
CA ASN A 41 10.22 -21.83 3.92
C ASN A 41 10.79 -22.02 5.33
N ILE A 42 11.47 -20.99 5.88
CA ILE A 42 11.99 -21.00 7.26
C ILE A 42 10.85 -20.79 8.26
N GLU A 43 10.01 -19.78 8.04
CA GLU A 43 8.89 -19.40 8.90
C GLU A 43 7.59 -19.23 8.09
N PRO A 44 6.87 -20.31 7.78
CA PRO A 44 5.70 -20.30 6.89
C PRO A 44 4.55 -19.41 7.35
N ASN A 45 4.45 -19.19 8.66
CA ASN A 45 3.36 -18.47 9.31
C ASN A 45 3.80 -17.09 9.85
N SER A 46 4.99 -16.62 9.50
CA SER A 46 5.46 -15.30 9.92
C SER A 46 4.59 -14.20 9.30
N PRO A 47 3.81 -13.43 10.08
CA PRO A 47 2.97 -12.38 9.52
C PRO A 47 3.79 -11.28 8.86
N THR A 48 5.02 -11.08 9.30
CA THR A 48 5.97 -10.14 8.70
C THR A 48 6.36 -10.55 7.29
N TYR A 49 6.75 -11.82 7.09
CA TYR A 49 7.21 -12.31 5.79
C TYR A 49 6.04 -12.50 4.80
N LEU A 50 4.90 -12.97 5.29
CA LEU A 50 3.66 -13.06 4.52
C LEU A 50 3.24 -11.67 4.02
N ASN A 51 3.26 -10.66 4.89
CA ASN A 51 2.94 -9.28 4.54
C ASN A 51 3.96 -8.67 3.56
N ALA A 52 5.25 -8.93 3.76
CA ALA A 52 6.29 -8.44 2.86
C ALA A 52 6.11 -8.99 1.43
N TYR A 53 5.76 -10.28 1.32
CA TYR A 53 5.50 -10.89 0.01
C TYR A 53 4.24 -10.30 -0.64
N ALA A 54 3.14 -10.23 0.11
CA ALA A 54 1.89 -9.63 -0.36
C ALA A 54 2.09 -8.19 -0.85
N TYR A 55 2.80 -7.38 -0.07
CA TYR A 55 3.10 -6.00 -0.41
C TYR A 55 3.97 -5.87 -1.67
N THR A 56 5.01 -6.70 -1.80
CA THR A 56 5.87 -6.73 -2.99
C THR A 56 5.07 -7.04 -4.26
N LEU A 57 4.20 -8.05 -4.23
CA LEU A 57 3.32 -8.39 -5.35
C LEU A 57 2.34 -7.26 -5.67
N ALA A 58 1.78 -6.61 -4.66
CA ALA A 58 0.87 -5.48 -4.82
C ALA A 58 1.55 -4.26 -5.46
N LEU A 59 2.78 -3.90 -5.02
CA LEU A 59 3.56 -2.82 -5.64
C LEU A 59 3.84 -3.08 -7.13
N GLN A 60 4.10 -4.33 -7.48
CA GLN A 60 4.33 -4.74 -8.86
C GLN A 60 3.04 -4.86 -9.68
N ASN A 61 1.87 -4.70 -9.05
CA ASN A 61 0.54 -4.97 -9.62
C ASN A 61 0.46 -6.34 -10.29
N ARG A 62 1.03 -7.37 -9.64
CA ARG A 62 1.15 -8.74 -10.14
C ARG A 62 0.55 -9.72 -9.16
N ARG A 63 -0.06 -10.80 -9.69
CA ARG A 63 -0.57 -11.92 -8.90
C ARG A 63 -1.38 -11.47 -7.68
N LEU A 64 -2.28 -10.48 -7.88
CA LEU A 64 -3.03 -9.85 -6.78
C LEU A 64 -3.87 -10.87 -5.99
N GLU A 65 -4.32 -11.97 -6.62
CA GLU A 65 -5.02 -13.06 -5.93
C GLU A 65 -4.09 -13.82 -4.96
N ASP A 66 -2.84 -14.06 -5.35
CA ASP A 66 -1.86 -14.67 -4.45
C ASP A 66 -1.46 -13.69 -3.34
N ALA A 67 -1.25 -12.41 -3.69
CA ALA A 67 -0.99 -11.36 -2.71
C ALA A 67 -2.10 -11.29 -1.65
N ARG A 68 -3.37 -11.42 -2.07
CA ARG A 68 -4.53 -11.46 -1.18
C ARG A 68 -4.46 -12.65 -0.22
N LYS A 69 -4.16 -13.84 -0.70
CA LYS A 69 -4.01 -15.04 0.15
C LYS A 69 -2.91 -14.87 1.20
N TYR A 70 -1.75 -14.32 0.80
CA TYR A 70 -0.65 -14.07 1.73
C TYR A 70 -1.04 -13.08 2.82
N VAL A 71 -1.68 -11.96 2.48
CA VAL A 71 -2.04 -10.96 3.48
C VAL A 71 -3.20 -11.42 4.38
N GLU A 72 -4.16 -12.17 3.84
CA GLU A 72 -5.22 -12.80 4.64
C GLU A 72 -4.65 -13.80 5.64
N HIS A 73 -3.67 -14.62 5.22
CA HIS A 73 -2.95 -15.52 6.12
C HIS A 73 -2.15 -14.74 7.18
N ALA A 74 -1.51 -13.62 6.83
CA ALA A 74 -0.83 -12.77 7.81
C ALA A 74 -1.80 -12.22 8.87
N LEU A 75 -3.03 -11.85 8.47
CA LEU A 75 -4.07 -11.34 9.38
C LEU A 75 -4.60 -12.39 10.36
N GLU A 76 -4.48 -13.68 10.07
CA GLU A 76 -4.82 -14.76 11.03
C GLU A 76 -3.93 -14.70 12.28
N TYR A 77 -2.66 -14.29 12.12
CA TYR A 77 -1.68 -14.18 13.21
C TYR A 77 -1.55 -12.78 13.79
N ALA A 78 -1.85 -11.74 13.01
CA ALA A 78 -1.71 -10.36 13.43
C ALA A 78 -2.89 -9.48 12.92
N PRO A 79 -4.13 -9.69 13.43
CA PRO A 79 -5.36 -9.09 12.89
C PRO A 79 -5.47 -7.58 13.07
N ASP A 80 -4.69 -7.00 13.98
CA ASP A 80 -4.72 -5.56 14.31
C ASP A 80 -3.43 -4.84 13.94
N GLN A 81 -2.53 -5.50 13.17
CA GLN A 81 -1.30 -4.84 12.72
C GLN A 81 -1.60 -3.89 11.57
N ALA A 82 -1.40 -2.59 11.81
CA ALA A 82 -1.75 -1.52 10.87
C ALA A 82 -1.08 -1.67 9.48
N SER A 83 0.17 -2.15 9.43
CA SER A 83 0.89 -2.36 8.16
C SER A 83 0.29 -3.50 7.33
N ILE A 84 -0.19 -4.57 7.97
CA ILE A 84 -0.83 -5.70 7.29
C ILE A 84 -2.21 -5.29 6.78
N LEU A 85 -2.98 -4.57 7.59
CA LEU A 85 -4.25 -3.99 7.17
C LEU A 85 -4.09 -3.01 6.00
N ASP A 86 -3.04 -2.17 6.01
CA ASP A 86 -2.76 -1.26 4.90
C ASP A 86 -2.44 -2.03 3.61
N THR A 87 -1.64 -3.09 3.70
CA THR A 87 -1.34 -3.97 2.56
C THR A 87 -2.60 -4.66 2.03
N TYR A 88 -3.46 -5.16 2.91
CA TYR A 88 -4.75 -5.74 2.51
C TYR A 88 -5.65 -4.73 1.81
N GLY A 89 -5.74 -3.52 2.39
CA GLY A 89 -6.45 -2.41 1.78
C GLY A 89 -5.87 -1.97 0.43
N LEU A 90 -4.55 -2.00 0.25
CA LEU A 90 -3.90 -1.75 -1.03
C LEU A 90 -4.30 -2.81 -2.08
N ILE A 91 -4.22 -4.09 -1.72
CA ILE A 91 -4.53 -5.20 -2.63
C ILE A 91 -5.98 -5.14 -3.08
N THR A 92 -6.92 -5.01 -2.14
CA THR A 92 -8.35 -4.93 -2.44
C THR A 92 -8.72 -3.67 -3.22
N PHE A 93 -8.03 -2.55 -2.97
CA PHE A 93 -8.13 -1.35 -3.78
C PHE A 93 -7.68 -1.59 -5.24
N LEU A 94 -6.55 -2.24 -5.45
CA LEU A 94 -6.03 -2.57 -6.78
C LEU A 94 -6.93 -3.55 -7.53
N GLN A 95 -7.63 -4.42 -6.82
CA GLN A 95 -8.65 -5.33 -7.37
C GLN A 95 -9.99 -4.63 -7.63
N ASN A 96 -10.13 -3.33 -7.34
CA ASN A 96 -11.38 -2.57 -7.36
C ASN A 96 -12.47 -3.09 -6.41
N ASP A 97 -12.09 -3.90 -5.41
CA ASP A 97 -12.96 -4.36 -4.33
C ASP A 97 -13.06 -3.28 -3.23
N PHE A 98 -13.72 -2.16 -3.56
CA PHE A 98 -13.84 -1.03 -2.63
C PHE A 98 -14.70 -1.36 -1.40
N THR A 99 -15.57 -2.34 -1.52
CA THR A 99 -16.41 -2.82 -0.40
C THR A 99 -15.56 -3.40 0.72
N THR A 100 -14.52 -4.16 0.38
CA THR A 100 -13.54 -4.67 1.34
C THR A 100 -12.47 -3.63 1.67
N ALA A 101 -11.99 -2.88 0.67
CA ALA A 101 -10.89 -1.92 0.85
C ALA A 101 -11.21 -0.83 1.86
N ILE A 102 -12.41 -0.21 1.80
CA ILE A 102 -12.75 0.94 2.63
C ILE A 102 -12.71 0.62 4.13
N PRO A 103 -13.44 -0.37 4.67
CA PRO A 103 -13.40 -0.65 6.10
C PRO A 103 -12.01 -1.07 6.59
N VAL A 104 -11.25 -1.80 5.78
CA VAL A 104 -9.89 -2.21 6.11
C VAL A 104 -8.94 -1.01 6.17
N LEU A 105 -8.97 -0.13 5.16
CA LEU A 105 -8.18 1.10 5.13
C LEU A 105 -8.57 2.07 6.24
N GLN A 106 -9.85 2.15 6.59
CA GLN A 106 -10.31 2.94 7.74
C GLN A 106 -9.66 2.44 9.03
N LYS A 107 -9.70 1.11 9.27
CA LYS A 107 -9.06 0.51 10.45
C LYS A 107 -7.55 0.78 10.47
N ALA A 108 -6.85 0.56 9.35
CA ALA A 108 -5.41 0.83 9.24
C ALA A 108 -5.09 2.31 9.52
N TYR A 109 -5.86 3.23 8.94
CA TYR A 109 -5.67 4.67 9.12
C TYR A 109 -5.91 5.13 10.55
N LEU A 110 -6.90 4.56 11.24
CA LEU A 110 -7.16 4.84 12.65
C LEU A 110 -6.01 4.38 13.56
N LEU A 111 -5.35 3.26 13.22
CA LEU A 111 -4.26 2.71 14.02
C LEU A 111 -2.94 3.46 13.84
N ASN A 112 -2.60 3.90 12.63
CA ASN A 112 -1.28 4.49 12.35
C ASN A 112 -1.29 5.92 11.82
N ASN A 113 -2.46 6.44 11.43
CA ASN A 113 -2.64 7.77 10.86
C ASN A 113 -1.67 8.07 9.68
N ASN A 114 -1.33 7.05 8.89
CA ASN A 114 -0.40 7.15 7.78
C ASN A 114 -1.01 7.91 6.59
N LEU A 115 -0.28 8.88 6.04
CA LEU A 115 -0.76 9.71 4.93
C LEU A 115 -1.10 8.88 3.68
N ALA A 116 -0.25 7.93 3.29
CA ALA A 116 -0.48 7.11 2.11
C ALA A 116 -1.74 6.25 2.25
N THR A 117 -1.99 5.69 3.45
CA THR A 117 -3.22 4.97 3.79
C THR A 117 -4.45 5.89 3.69
N GLY A 118 -4.36 7.11 4.25
CA GLY A 118 -5.43 8.12 4.17
C GLY A 118 -5.76 8.54 2.73
N ILE A 119 -4.75 8.72 1.89
CA ILE A 119 -4.92 9.05 0.47
C ILE A 119 -5.59 7.88 -0.28
N ARG A 120 -5.17 6.65 -0.01
CA ARG A 120 -5.77 5.44 -0.62
C ARG A 120 -7.23 5.28 -0.21
N LEU A 121 -7.52 5.48 1.07
CA LEU A 121 -8.90 5.49 1.58
C LEU A 121 -9.75 6.57 0.89
N ALA A 122 -9.24 7.79 0.77
CA ALA A 122 -9.96 8.87 0.08
C ALA A 122 -10.25 8.51 -1.39
N LYS A 123 -9.27 7.95 -2.10
CA LYS A 123 -9.47 7.46 -3.47
C LYS A 123 -10.54 6.38 -3.56
N ALA A 124 -10.53 5.40 -2.65
CA ALA A 124 -11.53 4.33 -2.60
C ALA A 124 -12.94 4.88 -2.34
N LEU A 125 -13.09 5.80 -1.39
CA LEU A 125 -14.35 6.47 -1.08
C LEU A 125 -14.90 7.25 -2.29
N TYR A 126 -14.02 7.97 -2.99
CA TYR A 126 -14.39 8.72 -4.20
C TYR A 126 -14.87 7.79 -5.30
N LEU A 127 -14.13 6.71 -5.59
CA LEU A 127 -14.46 5.74 -6.63
C LEU A 127 -15.73 4.96 -6.33
N GLN A 128 -16.03 4.70 -5.06
CA GLN A 128 -17.28 4.07 -4.62
C GLN A 128 -18.47 5.04 -4.64
N GLY A 129 -18.24 6.35 -4.84
CA GLY A 129 -19.31 7.37 -4.82
C GLY A 129 -19.70 7.83 -3.42
N ASN A 130 -18.93 7.52 -2.37
CA ASN A 130 -19.19 7.91 -0.99
C ASN A 130 -18.71 9.35 -0.73
N SER A 131 -19.42 10.33 -1.32
CA SER A 131 -19.01 11.73 -1.37
C SER A 131 -18.91 12.37 0.02
N GLN A 132 -19.76 12.00 0.96
CA GLN A 132 -19.77 12.58 2.30
C GLN A 132 -18.50 12.20 3.09
N GLN A 133 -18.18 10.90 3.13
CA GLN A 133 -16.98 10.42 3.83
C GLN A 133 -15.70 10.89 3.12
N PHE A 134 -15.69 10.89 1.78
CA PHE A 134 -14.58 11.44 0.99
C PHE A 134 -14.30 12.91 1.37
N THR A 135 -15.33 13.77 1.37
CA THR A 135 -15.17 15.21 1.69
C THR A 135 -14.66 15.41 3.12
N SER A 136 -15.21 14.68 4.08
CA SER A 136 -14.77 14.73 5.48
C SER A 136 -13.30 14.32 5.65
N LEU A 137 -12.89 13.20 5.06
CA LEU A 137 -11.50 12.74 5.11
C LEU A 137 -10.55 13.69 4.40
N LEU A 138 -10.92 14.20 3.22
CA LEU A 138 -10.11 15.16 2.48
C LEU A 138 -9.88 16.44 3.28
N GLN A 139 -10.89 16.92 4.00
CA GLN A 139 -10.72 18.10 4.88
C GLN A 139 -9.69 17.84 5.97
N GLN A 140 -9.71 16.66 6.60
CA GLN A 140 -8.71 16.27 7.60
C GLN A 140 -7.29 16.18 7.00
N LEU A 141 -7.16 15.54 5.82
CA LEU A 141 -5.88 15.43 5.13
C LEU A 141 -5.32 16.81 4.75
N LYS A 142 -6.15 17.73 4.27
CA LYS A 142 -5.75 19.12 3.95
C LYS A 142 -5.29 19.90 5.18
N GLN A 143 -5.91 19.70 6.33
CA GLN A 143 -5.48 20.36 7.57
C GLN A 143 -4.11 19.86 8.04
N LYS A 144 -3.84 18.56 7.91
CA LYS A 144 -2.59 17.94 8.35
C LYS A 144 -1.45 18.08 7.32
N HIS A 145 -1.78 18.02 6.03
CA HIS A 145 -0.83 17.95 4.92
C HIS A 145 -1.21 18.91 3.79
N PRO A 146 -1.26 20.25 4.05
CA PRO A 146 -1.81 21.22 3.10
C PRO A 146 -1.02 21.34 1.80
N ASN A 147 0.27 21.05 1.83
CA ASN A 147 1.19 21.17 0.68
C ASN A 147 1.53 19.82 0.02
N ASP A 148 0.91 18.71 0.45
CA ASP A 148 1.17 17.43 -0.17
C ASP A 148 0.53 17.36 -1.56
N PRO A 149 1.29 17.01 -2.62
CA PRO A 149 0.81 17.00 -4.01
C PRO A 149 -0.38 16.07 -4.23
N GLN A 150 -0.43 14.91 -3.55
CA GLN A 150 -1.52 13.96 -3.70
C GLN A 150 -2.80 14.47 -3.00
N VAL A 151 -2.67 15.16 -1.87
CA VAL A 151 -3.80 15.80 -1.18
C VAL A 151 -4.37 16.94 -2.04
N ILE A 152 -3.51 17.75 -2.66
CA ILE A 152 -3.92 18.78 -3.62
C ILE A 152 -4.65 18.16 -4.81
N GLN A 153 -4.13 17.06 -5.36
CA GLN A 153 -4.76 16.33 -6.46
C GLN A 153 -6.14 15.78 -6.07
N LEU A 154 -6.29 15.20 -4.87
CA LEU A 154 -7.59 14.74 -4.36
C LEU A 154 -8.61 15.89 -4.29
N ASN A 155 -8.17 17.09 -3.89
CA ASN A 155 -9.04 18.27 -3.82
C ASN A 155 -9.59 18.67 -5.20
N SER A 156 -8.83 18.45 -6.28
CA SER A 156 -9.29 18.73 -7.64
C SER A 156 -10.46 17.83 -8.09
N LEU A 157 -10.68 16.69 -7.42
CA LEU A 157 -11.81 15.80 -7.70
C LEU A 157 -13.16 16.39 -7.27
N LEU A 158 -13.15 17.36 -6.33
CA LEU A 158 -14.36 18.08 -5.89
C LEU A 158 -14.81 19.14 -6.89
N LEU A 159 -13.94 19.56 -7.83
CA LEU A 159 -14.29 20.61 -8.78
C LEU A 159 -15.28 20.08 -9.83
N PRO A 160 -16.35 20.83 -10.17
CA PRO A 160 -17.25 20.49 -11.28
C PRO A 160 -16.49 20.25 -12.57
N GLN A 161 -16.95 19.32 -13.38
CA GLN A 161 -16.28 18.98 -14.66
C GLN A 161 -16.08 20.17 -15.61
N GLN A 162 -16.95 21.17 -15.52
CA GLN A 162 -16.83 22.42 -16.30
C GLN A 162 -15.60 23.27 -15.90
N GLN A 163 -15.15 23.23 -14.65
CA GLN A 163 -13.93 23.92 -14.22
C GLN A 163 -12.66 23.11 -14.53
N LYS A 164 -12.75 21.78 -14.69
CA LYS A 164 -11.58 20.96 -15.08
C LYS A 164 -11.09 21.30 -16.50
N MET A 165 -11.96 21.68 -17.42
CA MET A 165 -11.59 22.05 -18.80
C MET A 165 -10.87 23.40 -18.89
N SER A 166 -11.17 24.37 -18.02
CA SER A 166 -10.52 25.70 -18.03
C SER A 166 -9.07 25.65 -17.53
N PHE A 167 -8.73 24.74 -16.60
CA PHE A 167 -7.35 24.58 -16.12
C PHE A 167 -6.42 23.93 -17.14
N VAL A 168 -6.93 23.02 -17.98
CA VAL A 168 -6.13 22.37 -19.03
C VAL A 168 -5.76 23.36 -20.14
N HIS A 169 -6.64 24.31 -20.45
CA HIS A 169 -6.39 25.34 -21.50
C HIS A 169 -5.39 26.42 -21.08
N HIS A 170 -5.25 26.70 -19.77
CA HIS A 170 -4.27 27.70 -19.27
C HIS A 170 -2.86 27.12 -19.09
N ALA A 171 -2.72 25.81 -18.97
CA ALA A 171 -1.41 25.15 -18.86
C ALA A 171 -0.72 24.88 -20.21
N SER A 172 -1.43 25.10 -21.34
CA SER A 172 -0.90 24.87 -22.70
C SER A 172 -0.44 26.14 -23.42
N VAL A 173 -0.40 27.29 -22.73
CA VAL A 173 -0.01 28.59 -23.30
C VAL A 173 1.08 29.24 -22.44
N HIS A 174 2.19 28.51 -22.24
CA HIS A 174 3.48 29.11 -21.86
C HIS A 174 4.62 28.21 -22.30
#